data_252b7ec9820f2fec8815fb1c97e3e387
#
_entry.id   252b7ec9820f2fec8815fb1c97e3e387
#
_cell.length_a   1.000
_cell.length_b   1.000
_cell.length_c   1.000
_cell.angle_alpha   90.00
_cell.angle_beta   90.00
_cell.angle_gamma   90.00
#
_symmetry.space_group_name_H-M   'P 1'
#
loop_
_entity.id
_entity.type
_entity.pdbx_description
1 polymer ?
#
loop_
_entity_poly.entity_id
_entity_poly.type
_entity_poly.pdbx_seq_one_letter_code
_entity_poly.pdbx_strand_id
1 'polypeptide(L)'
;MNLPCSRLSRRRLLGGLAAATLATPALAADKISVGVLRYVSSGPLFLAVERGYFGEQGLDVTLQYFEAAQPIALAAVTGDVDFGVTAFTGGFFNLAGEGQLKIIAAQAKEARGFEGNAVLASNAAYDKGFRRMADFPGHTLGITQTGSSFHYQIGQLARVAGFALDSVDIRGLKTLPNMVAALEGGHIDAIIIAPHIAKPLIAEGKAKLIGWYSDFDEYQFGGVFTATKTAQGRRELTQRFVRAYQKGAGDYASAFMKKDAQGQRIFDEQSHAAARLIAKYVYPSEPEAKAVALVEASAFPADSQARLDVGDIHKQIGWMKEQKLVNATVDPATTLDLGFVEGHFNLPR
;
A
#
# COMPACT_ATOMS: atom_id res chain seq x y z
N MET A 1 -31.73 52.11 -80.29
CA MET A 1 -30.97 50.89 -80.04
C MET A 1 -30.92 50.68 -78.53
N ASN A 2 -31.78 49.81 -78.01
CA ASN A 2 -32.01 49.62 -76.59
C ASN A 2 -31.04 48.54 -76.04
N LEU A 3 -30.37 48.88 -74.95
CA LEU A 3 -29.63 47.88 -74.17
C LEU A 3 -30.40 47.60 -72.84
N PRO A 4 -30.57 46.35 -72.47
CA PRO A 4 -31.34 46.04 -71.27
C PRO A 4 -30.45 46.07 -70.01
N CYS A 5 -31.02 46.67 -68.98
CA CYS A 5 -30.52 46.73 -67.63
C CYS A 5 -30.69 45.39 -66.92
N SER A 6 -29.61 44.69 -66.56
CA SER A 6 -29.68 43.47 -65.78
C SER A 6 -29.62 43.77 -64.28
N ARG A 7 -30.68 43.43 -63.53
CA ARG A 7 -30.85 43.54 -62.10
C ARG A 7 -29.96 42.51 -61.40
N LEU A 8 -28.96 42.91 -60.61
CA LEU A 8 -28.21 42.10 -59.71
C LEU A 8 -29.07 41.73 -58.48
N SER A 9 -29.29 40.46 -58.34
CA SER A 9 -30.06 39.84 -57.24
C SER A 9 -29.33 39.91 -55.91
N ARG A 10 -29.98 40.53 -54.90
CA ARG A 10 -29.57 40.59 -53.50
C ARG A 10 -29.92 39.25 -52.80
N ARG A 11 -29.29 38.16 -53.14
CA ARG A 11 -29.42 36.90 -52.36
C ARG A 11 -28.12 36.09 -52.49
N ARG A 12 -27.32 36.11 -51.45
CA ARG A 12 -26.37 35.07 -51.01
C ARG A 12 -25.20 35.68 -50.22
N LEU A 13 -25.58 36.18 -48.99
CA LEU A 13 -24.62 36.48 -47.93
C LEU A 13 -25.20 35.88 -46.66
N LEU A 14 -25.22 34.53 -46.66
CA LEU A 14 -25.52 33.72 -45.44
C LEU A 14 -24.66 32.46 -45.54
N GLY A 15 -23.76 32.28 -44.62
CA GLY A 15 -23.12 31.00 -44.42
C GLY A 15 -21.62 31.09 -44.20
N GLY A 16 -21.20 31.20 -43.01
CA GLY A 16 -19.80 31.02 -42.64
C GLY A 16 -19.46 31.52 -41.24
N LEU A 17 -20.35 31.27 -40.25
CA LEU A 17 -19.83 31.21 -38.88
C LEU A 17 -19.16 29.83 -38.72
N ALA A 18 -17.89 29.75 -39.07
CA ALA A 18 -17.01 28.67 -38.63
C ALA A 18 -16.91 28.79 -37.11
N ALA A 19 -17.56 27.88 -36.39
CA ALA A 19 -17.33 27.67 -34.96
C ALA A 19 -15.85 27.29 -34.81
N ALA A 20 -15.01 28.25 -34.52
CA ALA A 20 -13.66 28.02 -34.02
C ALA A 20 -13.85 27.39 -32.65
N THR A 21 -13.82 26.06 -32.61
CA THR A 21 -13.60 25.31 -31.38
C THR A 21 -12.22 25.74 -30.86
N LEU A 22 -12.23 26.63 -29.89
CA LEU A 22 -11.04 26.93 -29.10
C LEU A 22 -10.62 25.64 -28.45
N ALA A 23 -9.69 24.92 -29.07
CA ALA A 23 -8.96 23.86 -28.42
C ALA A 23 -8.23 24.51 -27.25
N THR A 24 -8.77 24.35 -26.05
CA THR A 24 -8.05 24.71 -24.83
C THR A 24 -6.71 23.97 -24.91
N PRO A 25 -5.56 24.67 -24.77
CA PRO A 25 -4.27 24.01 -24.76
C PRO A 25 -4.34 22.95 -23.65
N ALA A 26 -4.17 21.68 -24.00
CA ALA A 26 -4.01 20.63 -23.00
C ALA A 26 -2.79 21.05 -22.16
N LEU A 27 -3.02 21.47 -20.91
CA LEU A 27 -1.92 21.67 -19.98
C LEU A 27 -1.12 20.36 -19.95
N ALA A 28 0.20 20.48 -20.12
CA ALA A 28 1.08 19.32 -19.99
C ALA A 28 0.86 18.68 -18.59
N ALA A 29 0.71 17.36 -18.57
CA ALA A 29 0.50 16.66 -17.31
C ALA A 29 1.70 16.88 -16.35
N ASP A 30 1.42 17.09 -15.08
CA ASP A 30 2.46 17.18 -14.06
C ASP A 30 3.13 15.82 -13.89
N LYS A 31 4.44 15.77 -14.11
CA LYS A 31 5.22 14.55 -13.87
C LYS A 31 5.44 14.35 -12.39
N ILE A 32 5.12 13.17 -11.90
CA ILE A 32 5.31 12.78 -10.51
C ILE A 32 5.91 11.39 -10.42
N SER A 33 6.68 11.15 -9.37
CA SER A 33 7.28 9.84 -9.06
C SER A 33 6.71 9.28 -7.75
N VAL A 34 6.44 7.96 -7.74
CA VAL A 34 5.87 7.27 -6.59
C VAL A 34 6.75 6.08 -6.20
N GLY A 35 7.30 6.12 -4.99
CA GLY A 35 8.02 5.00 -4.39
C GLY A 35 7.06 3.92 -3.89
N VAL A 36 7.27 2.67 -4.29
CA VAL A 36 6.36 1.57 -4.01
C VAL A 36 7.08 0.22 -3.95
N LEU A 37 6.47 -0.75 -3.26
CA LEU A 37 6.89 -2.15 -3.28
C LEU A 37 6.02 -2.94 -4.26
N ARG A 38 6.60 -3.97 -4.91
CA ARG A 38 5.88 -4.90 -5.79
C ARG A 38 5.06 -5.90 -4.97
N TYR A 39 4.10 -5.40 -4.18
CA TYR A 39 3.26 -6.19 -3.28
C TYR A 39 1.78 -6.05 -3.65
N VAL A 40 1.00 -7.08 -3.35
CA VAL A 40 -0.46 -7.05 -3.58
C VAL A 40 -1.13 -5.94 -2.75
N SER A 41 -0.58 -5.58 -1.60
CA SER A 41 -1.04 -4.44 -0.78
C SER A 41 -0.91 -3.07 -1.48
N SER A 42 -0.09 -2.97 -2.53
CA SER A 42 0.01 -1.77 -3.38
C SER A 42 -1.04 -1.75 -4.51
N GLY A 43 -1.92 -2.74 -4.56
CA GLY A 43 -2.95 -2.90 -5.59
C GLY A 43 -3.81 -1.66 -5.83
N PRO A 44 -4.24 -0.89 -4.82
CA PRO A 44 -4.95 0.37 -5.05
C PRO A 44 -4.20 1.34 -5.96
N LEU A 45 -2.88 1.50 -5.76
CA LEU A 45 -2.04 2.34 -6.61
C LEU A 45 -1.92 1.78 -8.02
N PHE A 46 -1.67 0.47 -8.15
CA PHE A 46 -1.54 -0.18 -9.46
C PHE A 46 -2.83 -0.08 -10.28
N LEU A 47 -3.99 -0.26 -9.65
CA LEU A 47 -5.28 -0.05 -10.32
C LEU A 47 -5.48 1.40 -10.74
N ALA A 48 -5.08 2.37 -9.92
CA ALA A 48 -5.18 3.78 -10.27
C ALA A 48 -4.31 4.13 -11.51
N VAL A 49 -3.12 3.54 -11.63
CA VAL A 49 -2.24 3.67 -12.80
C VAL A 49 -2.86 3.00 -14.03
N GLU A 50 -3.21 1.72 -13.94
CA GLU A 50 -3.70 0.92 -15.07
C GLU A 50 -5.04 1.42 -15.64
N ARG A 51 -5.88 2.02 -14.79
CA ARG A 51 -7.17 2.59 -15.20
C ARG A 51 -7.10 4.06 -15.61
N GLY A 52 -5.88 4.64 -15.62
CA GLY A 52 -5.66 6.01 -16.09
C GLY A 52 -6.17 7.10 -15.16
N TYR A 53 -6.50 6.80 -13.89
CA TYR A 53 -7.07 7.77 -12.96
C TYR A 53 -6.13 8.94 -12.65
N PHE A 54 -4.82 8.72 -12.70
CA PHE A 54 -3.85 9.79 -12.58
C PHE A 54 -3.88 10.71 -13.80
N GLY A 55 -3.99 10.15 -15.00
CA GLY A 55 -4.14 10.93 -16.24
C GLY A 55 -5.40 11.80 -16.25
N GLU A 56 -6.53 11.29 -15.73
CA GLU A 56 -7.77 12.08 -15.54
C GLU A 56 -7.57 13.29 -14.60
N GLN A 57 -6.60 13.20 -13.70
CA GLN A 57 -6.20 14.29 -12.80
C GLN A 57 -5.05 15.15 -13.36
N GLY A 58 -4.66 14.97 -14.64
CA GLY A 58 -3.55 15.68 -15.25
C GLY A 58 -2.19 15.34 -14.64
N LEU A 59 -2.00 14.09 -14.19
CA LEU A 59 -0.75 13.58 -13.61
C LEU A 59 -0.16 12.48 -14.50
N ASP A 60 1.14 12.58 -14.76
CA ASP A 60 1.96 11.57 -15.44
C ASP A 60 2.82 10.87 -14.38
N VAL A 61 2.47 9.62 -14.05
CA VAL A 61 3.02 8.88 -12.91
C VAL A 61 4.11 7.92 -13.34
N THR A 62 5.29 8.04 -12.72
CA THR A 62 6.37 7.05 -12.81
C THR A 62 6.48 6.30 -11.48
N LEU A 63 6.40 4.96 -11.52
CA LEU A 63 6.61 4.12 -10.34
C LEU A 63 8.10 3.80 -10.17
N GLN A 64 8.62 4.04 -8.96
CA GLN A 64 9.96 3.63 -8.55
C GLN A 64 9.85 2.48 -7.54
N TYR A 65 10.49 1.35 -7.85
CA TYR A 65 10.39 0.14 -7.03
C TYR A 65 11.53 0.02 -6.04
N PHE A 66 11.18 -0.37 -4.83
CA PHE A 66 12.10 -0.57 -3.72
C PHE A 66 11.92 -1.97 -3.13
N GLU A 67 12.93 -2.44 -2.38
CA GLU A 67 12.93 -3.77 -1.75
C GLU A 67 12.52 -3.74 -0.27
N ALA A 68 12.35 -2.53 0.32
CA ALA A 68 11.92 -2.34 1.71
C ALA A 68 11.23 -0.98 1.90
N ALA A 69 10.44 -0.85 2.97
CA ALA A 69 9.64 0.35 3.23
C ALA A 69 10.49 1.57 3.62
N GLN A 70 11.50 1.41 4.47
CA GLN A 70 12.27 2.55 4.98
C GLN A 70 12.99 3.37 3.89
N PRO A 71 13.60 2.77 2.85
CA PRO A 71 14.19 3.54 1.75
C PRO A 71 13.19 4.44 1.02
N ILE A 72 11.91 4.06 0.93
CA ILE A 72 10.86 4.90 0.31
C ILE A 72 10.63 6.17 1.12
N ALA A 73 10.62 6.07 2.46
CA ALA A 73 10.48 7.23 3.33
C ALA A 73 11.64 8.22 3.15
N LEU A 74 12.87 7.70 3.05
CA LEU A 74 14.05 8.52 2.78
C LEU A 74 13.99 9.18 1.40
N ALA A 75 13.62 8.43 0.36
CA ALA A 75 13.47 8.94 -1.00
C ALA A 75 12.42 10.07 -1.09
N ALA A 76 11.33 9.99 -0.30
CA ALA A 76 10.35 11.07 -0.22
C ALA A 76 10.92 12.33 0.47
N VAL A 77 11.72 12.18 1.51
CA VAL A 77 12.37 13.30 2.19
C VAL A 77 13.38 14.00 1.28
N THR A 78 14.23 13.25 0.59
CA THR A 78 15.25 13.78 -0.35
C THR A 78 14.62 14.38 -1.61
N GLY A 79 13.43 13.91 -2.00
CA GLY A 79 12.73 14.34 -3.21
C GLY A 79 13.04 13.47 -4.42
N ASP A 80 13.64 12.29 -4.21
CA ASP A 80 13.82 11.28 -5.26
C ASP A 80 12.49 10.67 -5.69
N VAL A 81 11.49 10.67 -4.77
CA VAL A 81 10.09 10.42 -5.09
C VAL A 81 9.20 11.53 -4.53
N ASP A 82 8.11 11.86 -5.23
CA ASP A 82 7.10 12.83 -4.75
C ASP A 82 6.19 12.22 -3.69
N PHE A 83 5.82 10.94 -3.85
CA PHE A 83 4.94 10.19 -2.95
C PHE A 83 5.53 8.83 -2.62
N GLY A 84 5.17 8.30 -1.45
CA GLY A 84 5.45 6.93 -1.05
C GLY A 84 4.16 6.18 -0.72
N VAL A 85 4.10 4.89 -1.09
CA VAL A 85 2.98 3.98 -0.77
C VAL A 85 3.56 2.69 -0.21
N THR A 86 3.59 2.58 1.11
CA THR A 86 4.16 1.40 1.80
C THR A 86 3.80 1.36 3.29
N ALA A 87 4.28 0.31 3.98
CA ALA A 87 4.14 0.13 5.41
C ALA A 87 4.89 1.19 6.22
N PHE A 88 4.37 1.53 7.39
CA PHE A 88 5.03 2.41 8.35
C PHE A 88 6.18 1.71 9.08
N THR A 89 7.21 2.48 9.42
CA THR A 89 8.37 2.03 10.19
C THR A 89 8.71 3.01 11.30
N GLY A 90 9.48 2.60 12.29
CA GLY A 90 9.95 3.52 13.32
C GLY A 90 10.77 4.67 12.75
N GLY A 91 11.61 4.39 11.76
CA GLY A 91 12.36 5.43 11.05
C GLY A 91 11.46 6.39 10.26
N PHE A 92 10.38 5.89 9.65
CA PHE A 92 9.35 6.74 9.03
C PHE A 92 8.72 7.68 10.07
N PHE A 93 8.29 7.15 11.22
CA PHE A 93 7.66 7.97 12.26
C PHE A 93 8.61 8.98 12.88
N ASN A 94 9.92 8.68 12.98
CA ASN A 94 10.91 9.66 13.39
C ASN A 94 11.00 10.82 12.38
N LEU A 95 11.13 10.54 11.08
CA LEU A 95 11.15 11.56 10.03
C LEU A 95 9.86 12.40 10.00
N ALA A 96 8.70 11.75 10.17
CA ALA A 96 7.41 12.43 10.22
C ALA A 96 7.28 13.31 11.49
N GLY A 97 7.75 12.81 12.64
CA GLY A 97 7.77 13.57 13.89
C GLY A 97 8.72 14.76 13.88
N GLU A 98 9.79 14.70 13.09
CA GLU A 98 10.68 15.82 12.78
C GLU A 98 10.06 16.81 11.78
N GLY A 99 8.83 16.56 11.34
CA GLY A 99 8.14 17.44 10.40
C GLY A 99 8.55 17.27 8.94
N GLN A 100 9.28 16.21 8.59
CA GLN A 100 9.78 15.99 7.23
C GLN A 100 8.75 15.30 6.32
N LEU A 101 7.87 14.44 6.87
CA LEU A 101 6.86 13.67 6.15
C LEU A 101 5.46 13.89 6.72
N LYS A 102 4.45 13.66 5.88
CA LYS A 102 3.03 13.61 6.24
C LYS A 102 2.37 12.37 5.67
N ILE A 103 1.64 11.64 6.50
CA ILE A 103 0.69 10.60 6.08
C ILE A 103 -0.57 11.31 5.61
N ILE A 104 -1.02 11.01 4.38
CA ILE A 104 -2.12 11.73 3.71
C ILE A 104 -3.30 10.83 3.34
N ALA A 105 -3.12 9.50 3.26
CA ALA A 105 -4.18 8.52 3.01
C ALA A 105 -3.76 7.12 3.47
N ALA A 106 -4.75 6.22 3.61
CA ALA A 106 -4.52 4.82 3.97
C ALA A 106 -4.09 3.98 2.76
N GLN A 107 -3.31 2.92 3.01
CA GLN A 107 -3.00 1.88 2.03
C GLN A 107 -3.78 0.60 2.33
N ALA A 108 -3.35 -0.16 3.32
CA ALA A 108 -3.88 -1.47 3.63
C ALA A 108 -3.80 -1.75 5.13
N LYS A 109 -4.57 -2.74 5.58
CA LYS A 109 -4.63 -3.14 6.98
C LYS A 109 -4.66 -4.66 7.14
N GLU A 110 -4.29 -5.14 8.31
CA GLU A 110 -4.64 -6.47 8.79
C GLU A 110 -6.07 -6.43 9.34
N ALA A 111 -6.90 -7.40 9.01
CA ALA A 111 -8.25 -7.50 9.55
C ALA A 111 -8.71 -8.95 9.58
N ARG A 112 -9.50 -9.29 10.61
CA ARG A 112 -10.06 -10.64 10.78
C ARG A 112 -10.91 -11.07 9.60
N GLY A 113 -10.81 -12.36 9.27
CA GLY A 113 -11.50 -12.95 8.13
C GLY A 113 -10.83 -12.64 6.77
N PHE A 114 -9.54 -12.21 6.82
CA PHE A 114 -8.64 -12.13 5.67
C PHE A 114 -7.32 -12.82 6.05
N GLU A 115 -6.72 -13.50 5.10
CA GLU A 115 -5.37 -14.05 5.26
C GLU A 115 -4.36 -12.92 5.05
N GLY A 116 -3.92 -12.33 6.16
CA GLY A 116 -2.94 -11.26 6.20
C GLY A 116 -1.49 -11.76 6.12
N ASN A 117 -0.57 -11.09 6.83
CA ASN A 117 0.79 -11.59 6.94
C ASN A 117 0.82 -12.95 7.64
N ALA A 118 1.60 -13.88 7.07
CA ALA A 118 1.77 -15.22 7.61
C ALA A 118 2.95 -15.26 8.58
N VAL A 119 2.78 -15.97 9.68
CA VAL A 119 3.89 -16.47 10.49
C VAL A 119 4.26 -17.84 9.95
N LEU A 120 5.47 -17.96 9.40
CA LEU A 120 6.01 -19.18 8.85
C LEU A 120 7.16 -19.69 9.69
N ALA A 121 7.17 -21.00 9.96
CA ALA A 121 8.32 -21.69 10.50
C ALA A 121 9.13 -22.38 9.39
N SER A 122 10.45 -22.48 9.57
CA SER A 122 11.27 -23.40 8.81
C SER A 122 10.83 -24.84 9.09
N ASN A 123 10.98 -25.75 8.13
CA ASN A 123 10.66 -27.16 8.34
C ASN A 123 11.39 -27.71 9.57
N ALA A 124 12.68 -27.37 9.73
CA ALA A 124 13.50 -27.84 10.84
C ALA A 124 13.00 -27.33 12.21
N ALA A 125 12.59 -26.07 12.33
CA ALA A 125 12.04 -25.53 13.56
C ALA A 125 10.66 -26.15 13.88
N TYR A 126 9.83 -26.33 12.85
CA TYR A 126 8.52 -26.96 13.00
C TYR A 126 8.62 -28.40 13.52
N ASP A 127 9.56 -29.17 12.97
CA ASP A 127 9.79 -30.56 13.39
C ASP A 127 10.34 -30.64 14.83
N LYS A 128 11.05 -29.62 15.29
CA LYS A 128 11.53 -29.50 16.68
C LYS A 128 10.49 -28.92 17.65
N GLY A 129 9.27 -28.61 17.19
CA GLY A 129 8.16 -28.23 18.06
C GLY A 129 7.69 -26.78 17.96
N PHE A 130 8.26 -25.94 17.09
CA PHE A 130 7.75 -24.60 16.83
C PHE A 130 6.46 -24.67 15.98
N ARG A 131 5.29 -24.70 16.63
CA ARG A 131 4.00 -24.99 15.96
C ARG A 131 2.88 -23.99 16.23
N ARG A 132 3.09 -23.05 17.15
CA ARG A 132 2.10 -22.06 17.56
C ARG A 132 2.79 -20.77 18.02
N MET A 133 2.03 -19.68 18.13
CA MET A 133 2.58 -18.36 18.50
C MET A 133 3.25 -18.34 19.88
N ALA A 134 2.81 -19.17 20.81
CA ALA A 134 3.42 -19.27 22.14
C ALA A 134 4.81 -19.93 22.15
N ASP A 135 5.24 -20.52 21.04
CA ASP A 135 6.53 -21.21 20.95
C ASP A 135 7.67 -20.27 20.47
N PHE A 136 7.43 -18.99 20.30
CA PHE A 136 8.43 -18.00 19.91
C PHE A 136 9.64 -17.85 20.85
N PRO A 137 9.49 -17.92 22.20
CA PRO A 137 10.62 -17.82 23.13
C PRO A 137 11.76 -18.79 22.79
N GLY A 138 12.99 -18.27 22.75
CA GLY A 138 14.19 -19.05 22.46
C GLY A 138 14.45 -19.33 20.97
N HIS A 139 13.57 -18.87 20.07
CA HIS A 139 13.72 -19.04 18.61
C HIS A 139 14.23 -17.76 17.93
N THR A 140 14.82 -17.95 16.74
CA THR A 140 15.28 -16.86 15.86
C THR A 140 14.18 -16.47 14.88
N LEU A 141 13.88 -15.17 14.81
CA LEU A 141 12.85 -14.64 13.92
C LEU A 141 13.40 -13.58 12.96
N GLY A 142 13.21 -13.78 11.66
CA GLY A 142 13.64 -12.86 10.62
C GLY A 142 12.63 -11.76 10.36
N ILE A 143 13.11 -10.52 10.28
CA ILE A 143 12.39 -9.32 9.84
C ILE A 143 13.22 -8.56 8.82
N THR A 144 12.64 -7.56 8.14
CA THR A 144 13.43 -6.70 7.25
C THR A 144 14.42 -5.84 8.02
N GLN A 145 13.95 -5.17 9.07
CA GLN A 145 14.76 -4.33 9.95
C GLN A 145 14.08 -4.07 11.30
N THR A 146 14.88 -3.73 12.29
CA THR A 146 14.37 -3.22 13.57
C THR A 146 13.49 -2.01 13.33
N GLY A 147 12.29 -2.01 13.97
CA GLY A 147 11.28 -0.97 13.76
C GLY A 147 10.46 -1.10 12.47
N SER A 148 10.58 -2.21 11.72
CA SER A 148 9.66 -2.49 10.60
C SER A 148 8.25 -2.83 11.10
N SER A 149 7.28 -2.85 10.19
CA SER A 149 5.91 -3.34 10.49
C SER A 149 5.92 -4.78 11.00
N PHE A 150 6.84 -5.63 10.51
CA PHE A 150 7.01 -7.00 11.03
C PHE A 150 7.49 -7.01 12.49
N HIS A 151 8.39 -6.07 12.87
CA HIS A 151 8.81 -5.94 14.27
C HIS A 151 7.62 -5.55 15.17
N TYR A 152 6.78 -4.61 14.70
CA TYR A 152 5.55 -4.25 15.40
C TYR A 152 4.62 -5.47 15.56
N GLN A 153 4.44 -6.25 14.49
CA GLN A 153 3.61 -7.46 14.53
C GLN A 153 4.11 -8.47 15.56
N ILE A 154 5.42 -8.73 15.62
CA ILE A 154 5.97 -9.62 16.65
C ILE A 154 5.69 -9.08 18.05
N GLY A 155 5.84 -7.77 18.27
CA GLY A 155 5.52 -7.15 19.54
C GLY A 155 4.04 -7.30 19.95
N GLN A 156 3.11 -7.18 18.98
CA GLN A 156 1.70 -7.43 19.27
C GLN A 156 1.40 -8.92 19.51
N LEU A 157 2.05 -9.83 18.78
CA LEU A 157 1.94 -11.27 19.02
C LEU A 157 2.48 -11.64 20.40
N ALA A 158 3.60 -11.05 20.84
CA ALA A 158 4.14 -11.22 22.19
C ALA A 158 3.11 -10.84 23.26
N ARG A 159 2.44 -9.69 23.08
CA ARG A 159 1.39 -9.23 23.98
C ARG A 159 0.18 -10.17 23.99
N VAL A 160 -0.29 -10.64 22.84
CA VAL A 160 -1.49 -11.49 22.74
C VAL A 160 -1.22 -12.92 23.18
N ALA A 161 -0.06 -13.49 22.83
CA ALA A 161 0.33 -14.85 23.17
C ALA A 161 0.99 -14.95 24.58
N GLY A 162 1.29 -13.80 25.21
CA GLY A 162 1.75 -13.76 26.61
C GLY A 162 3.23 -14.13 26.81
N PHE A 163 4.11 -13.78 25.84
CA PHE A 163 5.56 -13.99 26.01
C PHE A 163 6.33 -12.64 26.02
N ALA A 164 7.53 -12.67 26.61
CA ALA A 164 8.40 -11.49 26.62
C ALA A 164 9.06 -11.30 25.24
N LEU A 165 9.02 -10.10 24.67
CA LEU A 165 9.57 -9.83 23.34
C LEU A 165 11.08 -10.07 23.26
N ASP A 166 11.81 -9.78 24.33
CA ASP A 166 13.25 -9.99 24.46
C ASP A 166 13.66 -11.49 24.59
N SER A 167 12.68 -12.38 24.77
CA SER A 167 12.91 -13.83 24.70
C SER A 167 13.03 -14.37 23.28
N VAL A 168 12.82 -13.52 22.25
CA VAL A 168 12.92 -13.87 20.83
C VAL A 168 14.16 -13.22 20.22
N ASP A 169 14.99 -14.02 19.53
CA ASP A 169 16.15 -13.49 18.79
C ASP A 169 15.69 -12.92 17.45
N ILE A 170 15.41 -11.61 17.42
CA ILE A 170 14.90 -10.92 16.23
C ILE A 170 16.06 -10.44 15.35
N ARG A 171 16.13 -10.93 14.10
CA ARG A 171 17.20 -10.65 13.15
C ARG A 171 16.76 -9.83 11.95
N GLY A 172 17.43 -8.71 11.70
CA GLY A 172 17.21 -7.85 10.52
C GLY A 172 17.92 -8.42 9.28
N LEU A 173 17.16 -8.80 8.25
CA LEU A 173 17.64 -9.45 7.02
C LEU A 173 17.55 -8.54 5.78
N LYS A 174 17.15 -7.29 5.96
CA LYS A 174 17.07 -6.20 4.99
C LYS A 174 15.91 -6.32 4.00
N THR A 175 15.74 -7.46 3.30
CA THR A 175 14.75 -7.65 2.23
C THR A 175 13.95 -8.93 2.42
N LEU A 176 12.75 -9.02 1.81
CA LEU A 176 11.94 -10.23 1.85
C LEU A 176 12.63 -11.43 1.19
N PRO A 177 13.31 -11.30 0.03
CA PRO A 177 14.07 -12.43 -0.52
C PRO A 177 15.12 -12.98 0.45
N ASN A 178 15.83 -12.11 1.19
CA ASN A 178 16.80 -12.56 2.19
C ASN A 178 16.13 -13.30 3.36
N MET A 179 14.93 -12.85 3.79
CA MET A 179 14.15 -13.54 4.83
C MET A 179 13.75 -14.94 4.37
N VAL A 180 13.27 -15.06 3.12
CA VAL A 180 12.93 -16.37 2.52
C VAL A 180 14.14 -17.28 2.45
N ALA A 181 15.25 -16.79 1.90
CA ALA A 181 16.48 -17.59 1.77
C ALA A 181 17.02 -18.05 3.13
N ALA A 182 16.98 -17.19 4.16
CA ALA A 182 17.41 -17.55 5.50
C ALA A 182 16.49 -18.61 6.15
N LEU A 183 15.18 -18.52 5.91
CA LEU A 183 14.21 -19.52 6.39
C LEU A 183 14.41 -20.87 5.71
N GLU A 184 14.49 -20.90 4.39
CA GLU A 184 14.70 -22.12 3.59
C GLU A 184 16.06 -22.77 3.91
N GLY A 185 17.09 -21.96 4.13
CA GLY A 185 18.42 -22.42 4.52
C GLY A 185 18.54 -22.86 5.98
N GLY A 186 17.48 -22.73 6.79
CA GLY A 186 17.49 -23.08 8.22
C GLY A 186 18.37 -22.18 9.08
N HIS A 187 18.72 -20.98 8.60
CA HIS A 187 19.52 -19.99 9.34
C HIS A 187 18.69 -19.21 10.37
N ILE A 188 17.38 -19.23 10.22
CA ILE A 188 16.40 -18.70 11.17
C ILE A 188 15.23 -19.67 11.31
N ASP A 189 14.55 -19.63 12.47
CA ASP A 189 13.47 -20.55 12.78
C ASP A 189 12.15 -20.12 12.16
N ALA A 190 11.88 -18.81 12.10
CA ALA A 190 10.62 -18.29 11.60
C ALA A 190 10.75 -16.90 10.94
N ILE A 191 9.71 -16.54 10.18
CA ILE A 191 9.51 -15.17 9.62
C ILE A 191 8.05 -14.77 9.73
N ILE A 192 7.79 -13.47 9.74
CA ILE A 192 6.48 -12.91 9.38
C ILE A 192 6.61 -12.32 7.98
N ILE A 193 5.74 -12.74 7.06
CA ILE A 193 5.88 -12.36 5.66
C ILE A 193 4.52 -12.21 4.97
N ALA A 194 4.47 -11.35 3.94
CA ALA A 194 3.26 -11.06 3.19
C ALA A 194 2.67 -12.32 2.50
N PRO A 195 1.33 -12.44 2.42
CA PRO A 195 0.65 -13.66 1.97
C PRO A 195 1.00 -14.05 0.52
N HIS A 196 1.30 -13.07 -0.34
CA HIS A 196 1.68 -13.32 -1.73
C HIS A 196 3.05 -14.04 -1.87
N ILE A 197 3.88 -14.01 -0.82
CA ILE A 197 5.13 -14.77 -0.74
C ILE A 197 4.92 -16.04 0.09
N ALA A 198 4.17 -15.94 1.18
CA ALA A 198 3.93 -17.06 2.08
C ALA A 198 3.22 -18.24 1.40
N LYS A 199 2.17 -17.95 0.61
CA LYS A 199 1.34 -19.00 -0.01
C LYS A 199 2.12 -19.92 -0.96
N PRO A 200 2.95 -19.42 -1.87
CA PRO A 200 3.85 -20.27 -2.66
C PRO A 200 4.78 -21.14 -1.81
N LEU A 201 5.41 -20.57 -0.77
CA LEU A 201 6.30 -21.33 0.12
C LEU A 201 5.59 -22.46 0.85
N ILE A 202 4.37 -22.22 1.31
CA ILE A 202 3.52 -23.25 1.95
C ILE A 202 3.14 -24.33 0.94
N ALA A 203 2.66 -23.95 -0.24
CA ALA A 203 2.22 -24.88 -1.28
C ALA A 203 3.37 -25.77 -1.79
N GLU A 204 4.58 -25.23 -1.86
CA GLU A 204 5.80 -25.95 -2.25
C GLU A 204 6.42 -26.77 -1.10
N GLY A 205 5.84 -26.71 0.10
CA GLY A 205 6.35 -27.42 1.27
C GLY A 205 7.67 -26.88 1.82
N LYS A 206 8.08 -25.67 1.42
CA LYS A 206 9.32 -25.02 1.82
C LYS A 206 9.27 -24.41 3.23
N ALA A 207 8.05 -24.12 3.71
CA ALA A 207 7.80 -23.61 5.05
C ALA A 207 6.49 -24.14 5.62
N LYS A 208 6.32 -24.04 6.93
CA LYS A 208 5.10 -24.43 7.65
C LYS A 208 4.36 -23.18 8.14
N LEU A 209 3.06 -23.09 7.86
CA LEU A 209 2.20 -22.06 8.40
C LEU A 209 1.96 -22.30 9.90
N ILE A 210 2.29 -21.29 10.72
CA ILE A 210 1.96 -21.26 12.15
C ILE A 210 0.60 -20.58 12.35
N GLY A 211 0.30 -19.54 11.57
CA GLY A 211 -0.97 -18.83 11.56
C GLY A 211 -0.90 -17.52 10.79
N TRP A 212 -2.04 -16.92 10.55
CA TRP A 212 -2.13 -15.59 9.96
C TRP A 212 -2.14 -14.54 11.07
N TYR A 213 -1.40 -13.44 10.90
CA TYR A 213 -1.35 -12.36 11.89
C TYR A 213 -2.75 -11.80 12.17
N SER A 214 -3.56 -11.65 11.13
CA SER A 214 -4.93 -11.15 11.19
C SER A 214 -5.88 -11.95 12.10
N ASP A 215 -5.54 -13.19 12.45
CA ASP A 215 -6.31 -13.98 13.42
C ASP A 215 -6.09 -13.50 14.87
N PHE A 216 -4.99 -12.78 15.11
CA PHE A 216 -4.56 -12.37 16.46
C PHE A 216 -4.78 -10.88 16.73
N ASP A 217 -4.48 -10.01 15.75
CA ASP A 217 -4.64 -8.56 15.90
C ASP A 217 -5.00 -7.91 14.56
N GLU A 218 -5.58 -6.71 14.63
CA GLU A 218 -5.95 -5.89 13.48
C GLU A 218 -5.22 -4.56 13.58
N TYR A 219 -4.67 -4.07 12.47
CA TYR A 219 -4.05 -2.75 12.42
C TYR A 219 -3.84 -2.27 10.99
N GLN A 220 -3.74 -0.95 10.80
CA GLN A 220 -3.39 -0.33 9.55
C GLN A 220 -1.87 -0.29 9.40
N PHE A 221 -1.29 -1.17 8.58
CA PHE A 221 0.17 -1.28 8.50
C PHE A 221 0.83 -0.30 7.53
N GLY A 222 0.06 0.37 6.66
CA GLY A 222 0.66 1.25 5.67
C GLY A 222 -0.25 2.40 5.24
N GLY A 223 0.36 3.34 4.53
CA GLY A 223 -0.32 4.52 4.02
C GLY A 223 0.36 5.11 2.80
N VAL A 224 -0.29 6.13 2.29
CA VAL A 224 0.24 7.08 1.32
C VAL A 224 0.84 8.25 2.09
N PHE A 225 2.03 8.65 1.72
CA PHE A 225 2.71 9.77 2.36
C PHE A 225 3.53 10.58 1.36
N THR A 226 3.90 11.78 1.75
CA THR A 226 4.74 12.68 0.98
C THR A 226 5.59 13.56 1.90
N ALA A 227 6.59 14.24 1.35
CA ALA A 227 7.32 15.26 2.11
C ALA A 227 6.37 16.38 2.55
N THR A 228 6.56 16.91 3.75
CA THR A 228 5.78 18.04 4.27
C THR A 228 5.81 19.25 3.33
N LYS A 229 6.99 19.53 2.74
CA LYS A 229 7.12 20.59 1.73
C LYS A 229 6.22 20.40 0.50
N THR A 230 6.00 19.13 0.09
CA THR A 230 5.09 18.77 -1.02
C THR A 230 3.64 18.87 -0.59
N ALA A 231 3.27 18.30 0.57
CA ALA A 231 1.91 18.38 1.12
C ALA A 231 1.42 19.83 1.29
N GLN A 232 2.29 20.72 1.72
CA GLN A 232 1.97 22.13 1.94
C GLN A 232 2.15 23.00 0.69
N GLY A 233 3.30 22.91 0.03
CA GLY A 233 3.66 23.80 -1.09
C GLY A 233 3.03 23.40 -2.43
N ARG A 234 2.65 22.11 -2.58
CA ARG A 234 1.98 21.59 -3.79
C ARG A 234 0.64 20.94 -3.43
N ARG A 235 -0.14 21.61 -2.55
CA ARG A 235 -1.36 21.02 -1.97
C ARG A 235 -2.38 20.58 -3.01
N GLU A 236 -2.60 21.38 -4.06
CA GLU A 236 -3.55 21.02 -5.12
C GLU A 236 -3.08 19.79 -5.92
N LEU A 237 -1.79 19.70 -6.23
CA LEU A 237 -1.22 18.50 -6.89
C LEU A 237 -1.37 17.27 -5.99
N THR A 238 -1.08 17.40 -4.69
CA THR A 238 -1.26 16.33 -3.70
C THR A 238 -2.73 15.91 -3.61
N GLN A 239 -3.67 16.84 -3.65
CA GLN A 239 -5.10 16.54 -3.65
C GLN A 239 -5.53 15.79 -4.93
N ARG A 240 -5.00 16.18 -6.10
CA ARG A 240 -5.24 15.45 -7.37
C ARG A 240 -4.69 14.02 -7.31
N PHE A 241 -3.51 13.84 -6.74
CA PHE A 241 -2.93 12.52 -6.50
C PHE A 241 -3.83 11.66 -5.61
N VAL A 242 -4.26 12.19 -4.46
CA VAL A 242 -5.13 11.46 -3.52
C VAL A 242 -6.47 11.11 -4.16
N ARG A 243 -7.10 12.00 -4.93
CA ARG A 243 -8.35 11.69 -5.65
C ARG A 243 -8.19 10.53 -6.63
N ALA A 244 -7.09 10.50 -7.40
CA ALA A 244 -6.79 9.38 -8.31
C ALA A 244 -6.56 8.08 -7.53
N TYR A 245 -5.80 8.13 -6.45
CA TYR A 245 -5.53 6.99 -5.58
C TYR A 245 -6.82 6.45 -4.94
N GLN A 246 -7.72 7.31 -4.45
CA GLN A 246 -9.02 6.93 -3.90
C GLN A 246 -9.90 6.17 -4.90
N LYS A 247 -9.89 6.56 -6.19
CA LYS A 247 -10.57 5.78 -7.23
C LYS A 247 -10.02 4.35 -7.33
N GLY A 248 -8.69 4.22 -7.34
CA GLY A 248 -8.04 2.91 -7.34
C GLY A 248 -8.34 2.10 -6.07
N ALA A 249 -8.42 2.75 -4.91
CA ALA A 249 -8.80 2.12 -3.64
C ALA A 249 -10.27 1.65 -3.66
N GLY A 250 -11.16 2.44 -4.24
CA GLY A 250 -12.56 2.06 -4.46
C GLY A 250 -12.71 0.83 -5.34
N ASP A 251 -12.00 0.80 -6.46
CA ASP A 251 -11.99 -0.36 -7.38
C ASP A 251 -11.39 -1.60 -6.72
N TYR A 252 -10.31 -1.44 -5.98
CA TYR A 252 -9.67 -2.52 -5.25
C TYR A 252 -10.63 -3.11 -4.18
N ALA A 253 -11.26 -2.26 -3.40
CA ALA A 253 -12.23 -2.69 -2.40
C ALA A 253 -13.44 -3.39 -3.04
N SER A 254 -13.96 -2.84 -4.15
CA SER A 254 -15.05 -3.45 -4.90
C SER A 254 -14.69 -4.81 -5.51
N ALA A 255 -13.43 -5.03 -5.86
CA ALA A 255 -12.93 -6.28 -6.42
C ALA A 255 -12.70 -7.36 -5.35
N PHE A 256 -12.10 -6.99 -4.20
CA PHE A 256 -11.54 -7.99 -3.29
C PHE A 256 -12.17 -8.04 -1.90
N MET A 257 -13.06 -7.09 -1.54
CA MET A 257 -13.67 -7.05 -0.19
C MET A 257 -15.05 -7.66 -0.12
N LYS A 258 -15.57 -8.22 -1.22
CA LYS A 258 -16.85 -8.92 -1.25
C LYS A 258 -16.80 -10.18 -0.40
N LYS A 259 -17.88 -10.42 0.37
CA LYS A 259 -18.08 -11.63 1.16
C LYS A 259 -19.50 -12.14 0.94
N ASP A 260 -19.68 -13.46 1.01
CA ASP A 260 -20.98 -14.11 1.03
C ASP A 260 -21.65 -14.01 2.42
N ALA A 261 -22.84 -14.61 2.53
CA ALA A 261 -23.59 -14.64 3.78
C ALA A 261 -22.88 -15.43 4.91
N GLN A 262 -21.92 -16.28 4.57
CA GLN A 262 -21.08 -17.05 5.49
C GLN A 262 -19.79 -16.33 5.84
N GLY A 263 -19.57 -15.12 5.29
CA GLY A 263 -18.37 -14.31 5.50
C GLY A 263 -17.16 -14.77 4.67
N GLN A 264 -17.34 -15.69 3.71
CA GLN A 264 -16.28 -16.13 2.81
C GLN A 264 -16.06 -15.11 1.69
N ARG A 265 -14.82 -14.91 1.27
CA ARG A 265 -14.48 -13.99 0.18
C ARG A 265 -15.03 -14.52 -1.16
N ILE A 266 -15.62 -13.62 -1.93
CA ILE A 266 -16.13 -13.90 -3.28
C ILE A 266 -15.16 -13.31 -4.30
N PHE A 267 -14.75 -14.13 -5.26
CA PHE A 267 -14.00 -13.71 -6.44
C PHE A 267 -14.86 -13.91 -7.69
N ASP A 268 -15.08 -12.84 -8.42
CA ASP A 268 -15.90 -12.79 -9.63
C ASP A 268 -15.11 -12.19 -10.81
N GLU A 269 -15.77 -11.93 -11.94
CA GLU A 269 -15.10 -11.36 -13.11
C GLU A 269 -14.46 -9.99 -12.81
N GLN A 270 -15.05 -9.22 -11.89
CA GLN A 270 -14.47 -7.94 -11.48
C GLN A 270 -13.16 -8.14 -10.70
N SER A 271 -13.12 -9.12 -9.78
CA SER A 271 -11.89 -9.46 -9.05
C SER A 271 -10.82 -10.03 -9.98
N HIS A 272 -11.20 -10.93 -10.91
CA HIS A 272 -10.28 -11.47 -11.90
C HIS A 272 -9.68 -10.37 -12.79
N ALA A 273 -10.49 -9.43 -13.27
CA ALA A 273 -10.01 -8.30 -14.08
C ALA A 273 -9.05 -7.41 -13.30
N ALA A 274 -9.36 -7.08 -12.04
CA ALA A 274 -8.49 -6.30 -11.19
C ALA A 274 -7.18 -7.04 -10.85
N ALA A 275 -7.28 -8.35 -10.56
CA ALA A 275 -6.12 -9.19 -10.27
C ALA A 275 -5.16 -9.29 -11.45
N ARG A 276 -5.66 -9.40 -12.71
CA ARG A 276 -4.81 -9.36 -13.92
C ARG A 276 -3.98 -8.08 -14.01
N LEU A 277 -4.57 -6.93 -13.70
CA LEU A 277 -3.85 -5.65 -13.71
C LEU A 277 -2.75 -5.60 -12.63
N ILE A 278 -3.07 -6.02 -11.40
CA ILE A 278 -2.11 -6.05 -10.29
C ILE A 278 -0.99 -7.07 -10.55
N ALA A 279 -1.31 -8.22 -11.13
CA ALA A 279 -0.36 -9.29 -11.41
C ALA A 279 0.81 -8.85 -12.31
N LYS A 280 0.60 -7.91 -13.24
CA LYS A 280 1.65 -7.31 -14.07
C LYS A 280 2.81 -6.74 -13.25
N TYR A 281 2.52 -6.24 -12.05
CA TYR A 281 3.48 -5.61 -11.14
C TYR A 281 4.08 -6.58 -10.14
N VAL A 282 3.26 -7.50 -9.62
CA VAL A 282 3.64 -8.39 -8.50
C VAL A 282 4.23 -9.71 -9.02
N TYR A 283 3.68 -10.24 -10.10
CA TYR A 283 4.02 -11.57 -10.65
C TYR A 283 4.29 -11.51 -12.16
N PRO A 284 5.20 -10.65 -12.66
CA PRO A 284 5.39 -10.40 -14.08
C PRO A 284 5.87 -11.64 -14.88
N SER A 285 6.42 -12.65 -14.19
CA SER A 285 6.97 -13.87 -14.80
C SER A 285 6.09 -15.11 -14.60
N GLU A 286 4.97 -15.00 -13.85
CA GLU A 286 4.09 -16.13 -13.62
C GLU A 286 3.04 -16.27 -14.73
N PRO A 287 2.59 -17.50 -15.05
CA PRO A 287 1.42 -17.70 -15.91
C PRO A 287 0.20 -16.93 -15.38
N GLU A 288 -0.55 -16.26 -16.27
CA GLU A 288 -1.63 -15.35 -15.90
C GLU A 288 -2.64 -15.96 -14.91
N ALA A 289 -3.13 -17.16 -15.19
CA ALA A 289 -4.11 -17.82 -14.32
C ALA A 289 -3.57 -18.04 -12.89
N LYS A 290 -2.30 -18.43 -12.74
CA LYS A 290 -1.64 -18.59 -11.44
C LYS A 290 -1.45 -17.23 -10.77
N ALA A 291 -1.00 -16.22 -11.49
CA ALA A 291 -0.78 -14.88 -10.96
C ALA A 291 -2.09 -14.24 -10.46
N VAL A 292 -3.19 -14.38 -11.22
CA VAL A 292 -4.53 -13.92 -10.82
C VAL A 292 -4.98 -14.59 -9.52
N ALA A 293 -4.91 -15.91 -9.44
CA ALA A 293 -5.30 -16.64 -8.24
C ALA A 293 -4.46 -16.25 -7.00
N LEU A 294 -3.16 -16.02 -7.18
CA LEU A 294 -2.27 -15.57 -6.11
C LEU A 294 -2.61 -14.14 -5.64
N VAL A 295 -2.92 -13.22 -6.55
CA VAL A 295 -3.35 -11.87 -6.20
C VAL A 295 -4.64 -11.90 -5.40
N GLU A 296 -5.67 -12.62 -5.88
CA GLU A 296 -6.96 -12.74 -5.19
C GLU A 296 -6.81 -13.33 -3.80
N ALA A 297 -6.09 -14.43 -3.70
CA ALA A 297 -5.84 -15.10 -2.42
C ALA A 297 -5.04 -14.22 -1.44
N SER A 298 -4.25 -13.27 -1.93
CA SER A 298 -3.30 -12.47 -1.13
C SER A 298 -3.73 -11.01 -0.95
N ALA A 299 -4.93 -10.63 -1.40
CA ALA A 299 -5.41 -9.26 -1.29
C ALA A 299 -5.72 -8.91 0.17
N PHE A 300 -5.05 -7.87 0.67
CA PHE A 300 -5.29 -7.29 2.00
C PHE A 300 -6.56 -6.44 2.02
N PRO A 301 -7.22 -6.30 3.17
CA PRO A 301 -8.25 -5.30 3.35
C PRO A 301 -7.72 -3.88 3.09
N ALA A 302 -8.52 -3.11 2.35
CA ALA A 302 -8.27 -1.69 2.11
C ALA A 302 -9.58 -0.91 2.23
N ASP A 303 -9.51 0.29 2.76
CA ASP A 303 -10.66 1.19 2.80
C ASP A 303 -10.92 1.78 1.42
N SER A 304 -12.17 1.72 0.94
CA SER A 304 -12.57 2.18 -0.39
C SER A 304 -12.38 3.67 -0.64
N GLN A 305 -12.28 4.48 0.42
CA GLN A 305 -12.02 5.91 0.38
C GLN A 305 -10.60 6.26 0.83
N ALA A 306 -9.76 5.26 1.08
CA ALA A 306 -8.40 5.43 1.61
C ALA A 306 -8.35 6.22 2.95
N ARG A 307 -9.36 6.04 3.82
CA ARG A 307 -9.46 6.69 5.13
C ARG A 307 -8.51 6.04 6.12
N LEU A 308 -7.83 6.87 6.90
CA LEU A 308 -6.89 6.45 7.95
C LEU A 308 -7.63 6.00 9.21
N ASP A 309 -7.12 4.98 9.87
CA ASP A 309 -7.40 4.69 11.27
C ASP A 309 -6.38 5.46 12.14
N VAL A 310 -6.78 6.66 12.56
CA VAL A 310 -5.89 7.58 13.29
C VAL A 310 -5.53 7.02 14.66
N GLY A 311 -6.49 6.41 15.37
CA GLY A 311 -6.26 5.81 16.67
C GLY A 311 -5.25 4.66 16.61
N ASP A 312 -5.30 3.85 15.56
CA ASP A 312 -4.34 2.77 15.37
C ASP A 312 -2.93 3.28 15.05
N ILE A 313 -2.80 4.33 14.21
CA ILE A 313 -1.49 4.97 13.97
C ILE A 313 -0.89 5.50 15.30
N HIS A 314 -1.70 6.13 16.17
CA HIS A 314 -1.26 6.57 17.46
C HIS A 314 -0.81 5.40 18.37
N LYS A 315 -1.53 4.28 18.36
CA LYS A 315 -1.17 3.04 19.05
C LYS A 315 0.18 2.50 18.58
N GLN A 316 0.43 2.48 17.25
CA GLN A 316 1.70 2.03 16.70
C GLN A 316 2.87 2.91 17.15
N ILE A 317 2.72 4.24 17.06
CA ILE A 317 3.74 5.19 17.52
C ILE A 317 3.99 5.03 19.02
N GLY A 318 2.94 4.87 19.82
CA GLY A 318 3.04 4.63 21.27
C GLY A 318 3.88 3.40 21.58
N TRP A 319 3.55 2.25 20.99
CA TRP A 319 4.32 1.01 21.17
C TRP A 319 5.77 1.18 20.71
N MET A 320 6.01 1.82 19.56
CA MET A 320 7.38 2.03 19.07
C MET A 320 8.20 2.95 19.97
N LYS A 321 7.57 3.92 20.66
CA LYS A 321 8.23 4.72 21.70
C LYS A 321 8.61 3.89 22.93
N GLU A 322 7.70 3.04 23.40
CA GLU A 322 7.96 2.10 24.51
C GLU A 322 9.16 1.20 24.20
N GLN A 323 9.27 0.75 22.95
CA GLN A 323 10.39 -0.06 22.46
C GLN A 323 11.64 0.78 22.09
N LYS A 324 11.63 2.11 22.30
CA LYS A 324 12.72 3.04 21.95
C LYS A 324 13.08 3.03 20.45
N LEU A 325 12.14 2.67 19.59
CA LEU A 325 12.26 2.65 18.13
C LEU A 325 11.85 4.00 17.51
N VAL A 326 11.07 4.78 18.24
CA VAL A 326 10.63 6.12 17.89
C VAL A 326 10.98 7.07 19.06
N ASN A 327 11.44 8.26 18.72
CA ASN A 327 11.78 9.29 19.70
C ASN A 327 10.57 9.63 20.57
N ALA A 328 10.78 9.72 21.88
CA ALA A 328 9.71 10.00 22.84
C ALA A 328 8.98 11.33 22.57
N THR A 329 9.65 12.29 21.93
CA THR A 329 9.14 13.61 21.57
C THR A 329 8.23 13.64 20.34
N VAL A 330 8.15 12.55 19.56
CA VAL A 330 7.27 12.49 18.37
C VAL A 330 5.81 12.63 18.82
N ASP A 331 5.15 13.70 18.40
CA ASP A 331 3.70 13.83 18.55
C ASP A 331 3.00 13.12 17.39
N PRO A 332 2.18 12.08 17.63
CA PRO A 332 1.48 11.38 16.55
C PRO A 332 0.64 12.29 15.67
N ALA A 333 0.02 13.33 16.22
CA ALA A 333 -0.81 14.27 15.46
C ALA A 333 0.02 15.03 14.40
N THR A 334 1.29 15.30 14.66
CA THR A 334 2.16 16.00 13.71
C THR A 334 2.56 15.15 12.52
N THR A 335 2.42 13.82 12.60
CA THR A 335 2.78 12.90 11.50
C THR A 335 1.73 12.84 10.39
N LEU A 336 0.53 13.39 10.63
CA LEU A 336 -0.65 13.27 9.77
C LEU A 336 -0.96 14.61 9.08
N ASP A 337 -1.52 14.55 7.87
CA ASP A 337 -2.30 15.63 7.26
C ASP A 337 -3.66 15.06 6.83
N LEU A 338 -4.65 15.25 7.70
CA LEU A 338 -6.00 14.69 7.54
C LEU A 338 -6.87 15.45 6.53
N GLY A 339 -6.38 16.55 5.97
CA GLY A 339 -7.14 17.42 5.08
C GLY A 339 -7.23 16.95 3.62
N PHE A 340 -6.65 15.79 3.29
CA PHE A 340 -6.68 15.22 1.93
C PHE A 340 -7.78 14.17 1.71
N VAL A 341 -8.24 13.53 2.79
CA VAL A 341 -9.31 12.54 2.80
C VAL A 341 -10.28 12.89 3.90
N GLU A 342 -11.57 12.68 3.68
CA GLU A 342 -12.61 12.95 4.69
C GLU A 342 -13.04 11.67 5.43
N GLY A 343 -13.57 11.81 6.63
CA GLY A 343 -14.23 10.73 7.37
C GLY A 343 -13.29 9.67 7.93
N HIS A 344 -12.10 10.06 8.39
CA HIS A 344 -11.14 9.16 9.06
C HIS A 344 -11.74 8.46 10.27
N PHE A 345 -11.20 7.29 10.61
CA PHE A 345 -11.65 6.47 11.74
C PHE A 345 -10.88 6.83 13.02
N ASN A 346 -11.54 6.58 14.18
CA ASN A 346 -10.91 6.62 15.48
C ASN A 346 -10.10 7.90 15.75
N LEU A 347 -10.65 9.06 15.35
CA LEU A 347 -10.04 10.35 15.67
C LEU A 347 -9.90 10.49 17.20
N PRO A 348 -8.75 10.97 17.71
CA PRO A 348 -8.61 11.26 19.14
C PRO A 348 -9.65 12.31 19.55
N ARG A 349 -10.29 12.07 20.71
CA ARG A 349 -11.28 12.99 21.30
C ARG A 349 -10.60 14.18 21.95
#